data_ed05aea3941f3260bc83da0366f4d686
#
_entry.id   ed05aea3941f3260bc83da0366f4d686
#
_cell.length_a   1.000
_cell.length_b   1.000
_cell.length_c   1.000
_cell.angle_alpha   90.00
_cell.angle_beta   90.00
_cell.angle_gamma   90.00
#
_symmetry.space_group_name_H-M   'P 1'
#
loop_
_entity.id
_entity.type
_entity.pdbx_description
1 polymer ?
#
loop_
_entity_poly.entity_id
_entity_poly.type
_entity_poly.pdbx_seq_one_letter_code
_entity_poly.pdbx_strand_id
1 'polypeptide(L)'
;MLGRFGKDASSLLGVEIAFDSVRIAQLQRHRGRYKQLVWAVEPFAPGNGWQDPDRIVAALRSAYRQSGSRERRAAVALPASQVICKLCQLPGGQAPSQMEAQLLGEADRLFPFPLEDLVLDFQVLGASSQHPGSLDVLVAASRQSALQPVQAAFEAAGLELEVAEVDSIALRRLMPCQTTGQAALLRIEPGGSTLHGWLGDTLPLRRELLPGALPDLPGDVFAAGAGPDEVLVVGAPGAGQCPLGLLSERLGLPCRPLPTVAGVDCSDGRMALAFSLAMGSVH
;
A
#
# COMPACT_ATOMS: atom_id res chain seq x y z
N MET A 1 -25.56 -1.57 23.65
CA MET A 1 -25.08 -0.17 23.64
C MET A 1 -25.29 0.38 22.25
N LEU A 2 -26.11 1.40 22.13
CA LEU A 2 -26.46 2.03 20.86
C LEU A 2 -25.19 2.71 20.29
N GLY A 3 -24.75 2.26 19.12
CA GLY A 3 -23.62 2.83 18.41
C GLY A 3 -23.83 4.31 18.12
N ARG A 4 -22.81 5.11 18.36
CA ARG A 4 -22.73 6.51 17.93
C ARG A 4 -22.83 6.57 16.40
N PHE A 5 -24.03 6.75 15.90
CA PHE A 5 -24.28 7.13 14.53
C PHE A 5 -23.79 8.57 14.30
N GLY A 6 -22.88 8.77 13.35
CA GLY A 6 -22.80 10.02 12.63
C GLY A 6 -21.89 11.11 13.18
N LYS A 7 -20.60 10.84 13.42
CA LYS A 7 -19.60 11.90 13.25
C LYS A 7 -18.76 11.55 12.03
N ASP A 8 -18.63 12.52 11.11
CA ASP A 8 -17.70 12.45 10.01
C ASP A 8 -16.31 12.10 10.55
N ALA A 9 -15.85 10.87 10.33
CA ALA A 9 -14.55 10.43 10.82
C ALA A 9 -13.48 10.92 9.85
N SER A 10 -12.50 11.69 10.36
CA SER A 10 -11.29 11.99 9.61
C SER A 10 -10.31 10.82 9.69
N SER A 11 -9.58 10.60 8.60
CA SER A 11 -8.53 9.59 8.55
C SER A 11 -7.29 10.03 9.34
N LEU A 12 -6.38 9.08 9.59
CA LEU A 12 -4.98 9.39 9.82
C LEU A 12 -4.40 10.15 8.61
N LEU A 13 -3.20 10.71 8.79
CA LEU A 13 -2.40 11.17 7.65
C LEU A 13 -1.88 9.95 6.88
N GLY A 14 -2.29 9.79 5.63
CA GLY A 14 -1.63 8.87 4.72
C GLY A 14 -0.33 9.50 4.23
N VAL A 15 0.81 8.91 4.56
CA VAL A 15 2.14 9.45 4.24
C VAL A 15 2.88 8.48 3.33
N GLU A 16 3.32 8.99 2.20
CA GLU A 16 4.21 8.29 1.31
C GLU A 16 5.58 8.96 1.27
N ILE A 17 6.65 8.19 1.46
CA ILE A 17 8.02 8.61 1.21
C ILE A 17 8.43 8.02 -0.12
N ALA A 18 8.31 8.84 -1.18
CA ALA A 18 8.60 8.46 -2.54
C ALA A 18 10.09 8.66 -2.89
N PHE A 19 10.46 8.34 -4.13
CA PHE A 19 11.83 8.51 -4.63
C PHE A 19 12.30 9.99 -4.63
N ASP A 20 11.39 10.92 -4.83
CA ASP A 20 11.66 12.35 -5.08
C ASP A 20 10.88 13.29 -4.18
N SER A 21 10.05 12.79 -3.28
CA SER A 21 9.15 13.63 -2.49
C SER A 21 8.56 12.90 -1.28
N VAL A 22 8.15 13.66 -0.28
CA VAL A 22 7.17 13.23 0.73
C VAL A 22 5.80 13.74 0.31
N ARG A 23 4.81 12.84 0.38
CA ARG A 23 3.42 13.11 0.00
C ARG A 23 2.51 12.80 1.19
N ILE A 24 1.67 13.75 1.55
CA ILE A 24 0.75 13.62 2.68
C ILE A 24 -0.68 13.85 2.20
N ALA A 25 -1.60 13.03 2.65
CA ALA A 25 -3.02 13.19 2.41
C ALA A 25 -3.83 12.93 3.67
N GLN A 26 -4.95 13.63 3.83
CA GLN A 26 -5.97 13.35 4.83
C GLN A 26 -7.34 13.34 4.18
N LEU A 27 -8.15 12.37 4.53
CA LEU A 27 -9.50 12.18 4.01
C LEU A 27 -10.52 12.29 5.13
N GLN A 28 -11.75 12.61 4.75
CA GLN A 28 -12.93 12.53 5.61
C GLN A 28 -13.90 11.54 4.97
N ARG A 29 -14.40 10.59 5.75
CA ARG A 29 -15.44 9.68 5.30
C ARG A 29 -16.81 10.23 5.65
N HIS A 30 -17.67 10.36 4.63
CA HIS A 30 -19.05 10.77 4.79
C HIS A 30 -19.95 9.86 3.94
N ARG A 31 -20.91 9.18 4.55
CA ARG A 31 -21.90 8.31 3.87
C ARG A 31 -21.29 7.32 2.87
N GLY A 32 -20.20 6.66 3.26
CA GLY A 32 -19.52 5.67 2.42
C GLY A 32 -18.65 6.23 1.29
N ARG A 33 -18.54 7.57 1.18
CA ARG A 33 -17.65 8.25 0.24
C ARG A 33 -16.55 8.98 0.99
N TYR A 34 -15.42 9.16 0.33
CA TYR A 34 -14.33 9.97 0.87
C TYR A 34 -14.35 11.37 0.27
N LYS A 35 -14.03 12.34 1.10
CA LYS A 35 -13.73 13.72 0.69
C LYS A 35 -12.29 14.00 1.07
N GLN A 36 -11.53 14.51 0.12
CA GLN A 36 -10.19 15.01 0.38
C GLN A 36 -10.27 16.25 1.26
N LEU A 37 -9.61 16.20 2.43
CA LEU A 37 -9.53 17.36 3.34
C LEU A 37 -8.31 18.19 3.00
N VAL A 38 -7.14 17.58 3.03
CA VAL A 38 -5.86 18.24 2.79
C VAL A 38 -4.92 17.29 2.08
N TRP A 39 -3.96 17.85 1.36
CA TRP A 39 -2.82 17.14 0.80
C TRP A 39 -1.62 18.08 0.61
N ALA A 40 -0.43 17.53 0.59
CA ALA A 40 0.79 18.24 0.30
C ALA A 40 1.82 17.32 -0.35
N VAL A 41 2.68 17.92 -1.16
CA VAL A 41 3.84 17.25 -1.77
C VAL A 41 5.06 18.10 -1.50
N GLU A 42 6.03 17.57 -0.77
CA GLU A 42 7.32 18.22 -0.54
C GLU A 42 8.38 17.52 -1.37
N PRO A 43 8.89 18.14 -2.43
CA PRO A 43 9.94 17.54 -3.26
C PRO A 43 11.29 17.57 -2.55
N PHE A 44 12.14 16.58 -2.88
CA PHE A 44 13.56 16.58 -2.51
C PHE A 44 14.42 15.99 -3.65
N ALA A 45 15.73 16.11 -3.54
CA ALA A 45 16.64 15.57 -4.54
C ALA A 45 16.40 14.05 -4.71
N PRO A 46 16.21 13.56 -5.97
CA PRO A 46 15.94 12.17 -6.25
C PRO A 46 16.98 11.23 -5.63
N GLY A 47 16.53 10.09 -5.13
CA GLY A 47 17.40 9.08 -4.54
C GLY A 47 16.64 8.18 -3.57
N ASN A 48 17.35 7.23 -2.97
CA ASN A 48 16.77 6.45 -1.89
C ASN A 48 16.63 7.34 -0.65
N GLY A 49 15.45 7.89 -0.42
CA GLY A 49 15.16 8.79 0.70
C GLY A 49 15.55 8.20 2.05
N TRP A 50 15.42 6.88 2.22
CA TRP A 50 15.77 6.18 3.46
C TRP A 50 17.28 6.17 3.79
N GLN A 51 18.15 6.56 2.85
CA GLN A 51 19.60 6.68 3.08
C GLN A 51 20.00 8.01 3.75
N ASP A 52 19.07 8.99 3.81
CA ASP A 52 19.30 10.30 4.44
C ASP A 52 18.12 10.64 5.37
N PRO A 53 18.18 10.15 6.63
CA PRO A 53 17.10 10.36 7.60
C PRO A 53 16.79 11.83 7.88
N ASP A 54 17.81 12.69 7.94
CA ASP A 54 17.62 14.13 8.23
C ASP A 54 16.84 14.83 7.11
N ARG A 55 17.09 14.45 5.87
CA ARG A 55 16.33 14.94 4.72
C ARG A 55 14.86 14.50 4.78
N ILE A 56 14.61 13.23 5.13
CA ILE A 56 13.23 12.75 5.30
C ILE A 56 12.53 13.53 6.40
N VAL A 57 13.15 13.72 7.55
CA VAL A 57 12.59 14.47 8.68
C VAL A 57 12.25 15.91 8.26
N ALA A 58 13.16 16.57 7.54
CA ALA A 58 12.94 17.91 7.04
C ALA A 58 11.75 17.97 6.06
N ALA A 59 11.68 17.02 5.13
CA ALA A 59 10.60 16.93 4.14
C ALA A 59 9.25 16.57 4.80
N LEU A 60 9.21 15.67 5.76
CA LEU A 60 8.01 15.34 6.56
C LEU A 60 7.47 16.56 7.29
N ARG A 61 8.34 17.31 7.96
CA ARG A 61 7.97 18.55 8.66
C ARG A 61 7.43 19.61 7.68
N SER A 62 8.05 19.72 6.52
CA SER A 62 7.64 20.69 5.50
C SER A 62 6.29 20.32 4.90
N ALA A 63 6.12 19.07 4.45
CA ALA A 63 4.86 18.56 3.90
C ALA A 63 3.72 18.66 4.92
N TYR A 64 3.98 18.31 6.19
CA TYR A 64 2.99 18.43 7.26
C TYR A 64 2.54 19.88 7.45
N ARG A 65 3.46 20.85 7.53
CA ARG A 65 3.12 22.28 7.63
C ARG A 65 2.34 22.77 6.42
N GLN A 66 2.75 22.39 5.22
CA GLN A 66 2.07 22.78 3.97
C GLN A 66 0.64 22.22 3.89
N SER A 67 0.42 20.98 4.39
CA SER A 67 -0.90 20.38 4.40
C SER A 67 -1.91 21.15 5.25
N GLY A 68 -1.45 21.89 6.26
CA GLY A 68 -2.32 22.59 7.22
C GLY A 68 -3.14 21.65 8.11
N SER A 69 -2.86 20.35 8.10
CA SER A 69 -3.54 19.39 8.96
C SER A 69 -3.24 19.62 10.44
N ARG A 70 -4.19 19.26 11.30
CA ARG A 70 -4.03 19.21 12.76
C ARG A 70 -3.87 17.78 13.26
N GLU A 71 -4.11 16.77 12.41
CA GLU A 71 -3.87 15.36 12.73
C GLU A 71 -2.37 15.11 12.79
N ARG A 72 -1.91 14.38 13.80
CA ARG A 72 -0.51 14.00 13.94
C ARG A 72 -0.28 12.50 13.78
N ARG A 73 -1.34 11.73 13.93
CA ARG A 73 -1.27 10.27 13.74
C ARG A 73 -1.21 9.97 12.26
N ALA A 74 -0.30 9.09 11.89
CA ALA A 74 0.01 8.83 10.49
C ALA A 74 0.04 7.34 10.17
N ALA A 75 -0.30 7.03 8.92
CA ALA A 75 -0.09 5.74 8.28
C ALA A 75 0.97 5.90 7.19
N VAL A 76 1.92 4.96 7.11
CA VAL A 76 2.97 4.95 6.09
C VAL A 76 2.97 3.63 5.32
N ALA A 77 3.39 3.67 4.07
CA ALA A 77 3.67 2.47 3.31
C ALA A 77 5.12 2.04 3.48
N LEU A 78 5.31 0.75 3.78
CA LEU A 78 6.60 0.09 3.68
C LEU A 78 6.81 -0.42 2.27
N PRO A 79 8.02 -0.26 1.69
CA PRO A 79 8.34 -0.90 0.43
C PRO A 79 8.17 -2.42 0.53
N ALA A 80 7.54 -3.03 -0.47
CA ALA A 80 7.34 -4.49 -0.46
C ALA A 80 8.66 -5.29 -0.44
N SER A 81 9.80 -4.68 -0.80
CA SER A 81 11.13 -5.28 -0.62
C SER A 81 11.52 -5.49 0.84
N GLN A 82 10.86 -4.83 1.78
CA GLN A 82 11.08 -4.94 3.22
C GLN A 82 10.05 -5.81 3.93
N VAL A 83 9.04 -6.29 3.22
CA VAL A 83 7.93 -7.06 3.80
C VAL A 83 7.75 -8.37 3.03
N ILE A 84 7.61 -9.47 3.75
CA ILE A 84 7.26 -10.77 3.19
C ILE A 84 5.80 -11.04 3.55
N CYS A 85 4.97 -11.21 2.52
CA CYS A 85 3.58 -11.64 2.68
C CYS A 85 3.43 -13.12 2.34
N LYS A 86 2.70 -13.86 3.18
CA LYS A 86 2.37 -15.27 2.96
C LYS A 86 0.92 -15.55 3.27
N LEU A 87 0.34 -16.46 2.50
CA LEU A 87 -0.95 -17.05 2.82
C LEU A 87 -0.73 -18.31 3.67
N CYS A 88 -1.28 -18.30 4.88
CA CYS A 88 -1.20 -19.41 5.83
C CYS A 88 -2.60 -19.93 6.14
N GLN A 89 -2.66 -21.14 6.68
CA GLN A 89 -3.91 -21.75 7.12
C GLN A 89 -3.82 -22.03 8.61
N LEU A 90 -4.79 -21.54 9.36
CA LEU A 90 -4.91 -21.76 10.81
C LEU A 90 -6.21 -22.49 11.13
N PRO A 91 -6.26 -23.29 12.20
CA PRO A 91 -7.50 -23.90 12.65
C PRO A 91 -8.56 -22.84 12.96
N GLY A 92 -9.81 -23.11 12.56
CA GLY A 92 -10.94 -22.24 12.90
C GLY A 92 -11.26 -22.28 14.39
N GLY A 93 -11.97 -21.24 14.86
CA GLY A 93 -12.43 -21.15 16.26
C GLY A 93 -11.39 -20.69 17.28
N GLN A 94 -10.18 -20.34 16.85
CA GLN A 94 -9.15 -19.76 17.70
C GLN A 94 -9.41 -18.27 17.97
N ALA A 95 -9.03 -17.78 19.16
CA ALA A 95 -8.98 -16.37 19.46
C ALA A 95 -7.79 -15.71 18.71
N PRO A 96 -7.83 -14.40 18.38
CA PRO A 96 -6.74 -13.71 17.70
C PRO A 96 -5.37 -13.89 18.37
N SER A 97 -5.32 -13.85 19.72
CA SER A 97 -4.09 -14.07 20.47
C SER A 97 -3.51 -15.49 20.35
N GLN A 98 -4.38 -16.49 20.14
CA GLN A 98 -3.94 -17.87 19.90
C GLN A 98 -3.37 -18.03 18.47
N MET A 99 -4.00 -17.39 17.48
CA MET A 99 -3.49 -17.32 16.11
C MET A 99 -2.12 -16.65 16.06
N GLU A 100 -1.97 -15.50 16.74
CA GLU A 100 -0.71 -14.79 16.84
C GLU A 100 0.39 -15.66 17.47
N ALA A 101 0.10 -16.31 18.61
CA ALA A 101 1.04 -17.21 19.28
C ALA A 101 1.45 -18.39 18.38
N GLN A 102 0.52 -18.95 17.61
CA GLN A 102 0.83 -20.02 16.66
C GLN A 102 1.72 -19.51 15.52
N LEU A 103 1.40 -18.35 14.92
CA LEU A 103 2.20 -17.77 13.85
C LEU A 103 3.62 -17.42 14.32
N LEU A 104 3.77 -16.89 15.54
CA LEU A 104 5.08 -16.62 16.16
C LEU A 104 5.84 -17.93 16.44
N GLY A 105 5.16 -18.99 16.86
CA GLY A 105 5.77 -20.29 17.06
C GLY A 105 6.27 -20.98 15.79
N GLU A 106 5.74 -20.58 14.64
CA GLU A 106 6.14 -21.10 13.32
C GLU A 106 6.97 -20.09 12.50
N ALA A 107 7.27 -18.94 13.07
CA ALA A 107 7.82 -17.78 12.35
C ALA A 107 9.21 -18.04 11.73
N ASP A 108 10.07 -18.81 12.40
CA ASP A 108 11.39 -19.23 11.91
C ASP A 108 11.31 -20.15 10.66
N ARG A 109 10.19 -20.88 10.50
CA ARG A 109 9.90 -21.67 9.29
C ARG A 109 9.25 -20.82 8.19
N LEU A 110 8.48 -19.82 8.60
CA LEU A 110 7.73 -18.97 7.68
C LEU A 110 8.60 -17.86 7.09
N PHE A 111 9.50 -17.26 7.89
CA PHE A 111 10.23 -16.07 7.49
C PHE A 111 11.74 -16.22 7.72
N PRO A 112 12.58 -15.65 6.83
CA PRO A 112 14.04 -15.74 6.93
C PRO A 112 14.61 -14.66 7.86
N PHE A 113 13.87 -14.25 8.89
CA PHE A 113 14.27 -13.22 9.85
C PHE A 113 14.54 -13.85 11.21
N PRO A 114 15.58 -13.38 11.95
CA PRO A 114 15.74 -13.75 13.35
C PRO A 114 14.51 -13.33 14.16
N LEU A 115 14.08 -14.17 15.11
CA LEU A 115 12.87 -13.90 15.90
C LEU A 115 12.97 -12.59 16.71
N GLU A 116 14.17 -12.24 17.16
CA GLU A 116 14.45 -10.99 17.86
C GLU A 116 14.33 -9.73 17.00
N ASP A 117 14.38 -9.87 15.67
CA ASP A 117 14.25 -8.78 14.70
C ASP A 117 12.94 -8.89 13.90
N LEU A 118 12.04 -9.78 14.29
CA LEU A 118 10.78 -10.02 13.58
C LEU A 118 9.66 -9.13 14.11
N VAL A 119 8.96 -8.46 13.18
CA VAL A 119 7.65 -7.87 13.39
C VAL A 119 6.68 -8.57 12.46
N LEU A 120 5.56 -9.03 13.00
CA LEU A 120 4.56 -9.79 12.29
C LEU A 120 3.16 -9.22 12.58
N ASP A 121 2.34 -9.16 11.54
CA ASP A 121 0.91 -8.88 11.65
C ASP A 121 0.13 -9.83 10.73
N PHE A 122 -1.16 -10.02 10.98
CA PHE A 122 -1.98 -10.93 10.19
C PHE A 122 -3.41 -10.47 10.01
N GLN A 123 -4.01 -10.88 8.93
CA GLN A 123 -5.41 -10.65 8.61
C GLN A 123 -6.11 -11.96 8.29
N VAL A 124 -7.21 -12.25 8.98
CA VAL A 124 -8.08 -13.39 8.65
C VAL A 124 -8.91 -13.05 7.43
N LEU A 125 -8.77 -13.85 6.38
CA LEU A 125 -9.48 -13.66 5.11
C LEU A 125 -10.83 -14.36 5.09
N GLY A 126 -10.97 -15.46 5.84
CA GLY A 126 -12.21 -16.24 5.91
C GLY A 126 -11.97 -17.74 5.98
N ALA A 127 -13.03 -18.53 5.82
CA ALA A 127 -12.94 -19.99 5.80
C ALA A 127 -12.15 -20.46 4.55
N SER A 128 -11.23 -21.38 4.77
CA SER A 128 -10.45 -21.96 3.66
C SER A 128 -11.33 -22.81 2.76
N SER A 129 -11.25 -22.57 1.46
CA SER A 129 -11.93 -23.40 0.46
C SER A 129 -11.23 -24.73 0.22
N GLN A 130 -9.95 -24.84 0.59
CA GLN A 130 -9.12 -26.02 0.35
C GLN A 130 -9.06 -26.94 1.59
N HIS A 131 -9.19 -26.39 2.80
CA HIS A 131 -9.06 -27.11 4.06
C HIS A 131 -10.27 -26.84 4.96
N PRO A 132 -11.29 -27.72 4.93
CA PRO A 132 -12.47 -27.60 5.80
C PRO A 132 -12.09 -27.48 7.29
N GLY A 133 -12.67 -26.53 7.99
CA GLY A 133 -12.37 -26.26 9.40
C GLY A 133 -11.17 -25.33 9.65
N SER A 134 -10.48 -24.90 8.59
CA SER A 134 -9.39 -23.93 8.67
C SER A 134 -9.82 -22.54 8.16
N LEU A 135 -9.06 -21.52 8.57
CA LEU A 135 -9.15 -20.16 8.06
C LEU A 135 -7.93 -19.87 7.19
N ASP A 136 -8.14 -19.19 6.08
CA ASP A 136 -7.06 -18.59 5.30
C ASP A 136 -6.68 -17.26 5.97
N VAL A 137 -5.37 -17.07 6.18
CA VAL A 137 -4.81 -15.95 6.91
C VAL A 137 -3.67 -15.36 6.08
N LEU A 138 -3.76 -14.07 5.75
CA LEU A 138 -2.66 -13.31 5.18
C LEU A 138 -1.74 -12.85 6.30
N VAL A 139 -0.48 -13.25 6.25
CA VAL A 139 0.54 -12.87 7.24
C VAL A 139 1.56 -11.99 6.56
N ALA A 140 1.85 -10.84 7.15
CA ALA A 140 2.89 -9.93 6.74
C ALA A 140 3.98 -9.87 7.80
N ALA A 141 5.24 -9.98 7.39
CA ALA A 141 6.38 -9.90 8.28
C ALA A 141 7.46 -8.98 7.75
N SER A 142 8.06 -8.22 8.64
CA SER A 142 9.18 -7.31 8.38
C SER A 142 10.23 -7.41 9.47
N ARG A 143 11.36 -6.75 9.28
CA ARG A 143 12.36 -6.60 10.34
C ARG A 143 12.06 -5.40 11.22
N GLN A 144 12.19 -5.55 12.52
CA GLN A 144 12.13 -4.43 13.46
C GLN A 144 13.18 -3.38 13.14
N SER A 145 14.39 -3.81 12.77
CA SER A 145 15.49 -2.94 12.34
C SER A 145 15.20 -2.13 11.08
N ALA A 146 14.28 -2.57 10.23
CA ALA A 146 13.81 -1.81 9.08
C ALA A 146 12.71 -0.79 9.44
N LEU A 147 11.92 -1.08 10.47
CA LEU A 147 10.83 -0.21 10.93
C LEU A 147 11.33 0.94 11.82
N GLN A 148 12.32 0.68 12.65
CA GLN A 148 12.85 1.66 13.61
C GLN A 148 13.28 3.00 12.99
N PRO A 149 14.02 3.05 11.85
CA PRO A 149 14.38 4.31 11.22
C PRO A 149 13.14 5.11 10.73
N VAL A 150 12.11 4.40 10.29
CA VAL A 150 10.84 5.01 9.88
C VAL A 150 10.14 5.65 11.06
N GLN A 151 9.99 4.91 12.15
CA GLN A 151 9.39 5.40 13.40
C GLN A 151 10.14 6.62 13.94
N ALA A 152 11.47 6.53 14.00
CA ALA A 152 12.32 7.63 14.45
C ALA A 152 12.17 8.89 13.58
N ALA A 153 12.05 8.75 12.27
CA ALA A 153 11.85 9.88 11.36
C ALA A 153 10.51 10.58 11.59
N PHE A 154 9.42 9.81 11.80
CA PHE A 154 8.11 10.35 12.10
C PHE A 154 8.10 11.07 13.46
N GLU A 155 8.63 10.44 14.49
CA GLU A 155 8.78 11.02 15.83
C GLU A 155 9.59 12.32 15.79
N ALA A 156 10.75 12.32 15.13
CA ALA A 156 11.57 13.50 14.93
C ALA A 156 10.82 14.59 14.16
N ALA A 157 9.93 14.24 13.23
CA ALA A 157 9.08 15.20 12.52
C ALA A 157 7.91 15.73 13.37
N GLY A 158 7.67 15.19 14.57
CA GLY A 158 6.53 15.54 15.44
C GLY A 158 5.23 14.87 15.02
N LEU A 159 5.33 13.75 14.29
CA LEU A 159 4.23 12.88 13.89
C LEU A 159 4.27 11.58 14.70
N GLU A 160 3.11 10.97 14.89
CA GLU A 160 2.94 9.68 15.55
C GLU A 160 2.64 8.62 14.48
N LEU A 161 3.57 7.69 14.27
CA LEU A 161 3.36 6.59 13.34
C LEU A 161 2.49 5.52 14.02
N GLU A 162 1.22 5.45 13.61
CA GLU A 162 0.25 4.50 14.14
C GLU A 162 0.17 3.22 13.29
N VAL A 163 0.29 3.37 11.96
CA VAL A 163 0.17 2.26 11.01
C VAL A 163 1.35 2.25 10.03
N ALA A 164 1.99 1.10 9.91
CA ALA A 164 2.92 0.79 8.82
C ALA A 164 2.33 -0.34 7.98
N GLU A 165 2.02 -0.07 6.73
CA GLU A 165 1.31 -0.99 5.85
C GLU A 165 2.11 -1.31 4.59
N VAL A 166 1.86 -2.45 3.96
CA VAL A 166 2.46 -2.80 2.66
C VAL A 166 1.82 -1.96 1.56
N ASP A 167 2.63 -1.34 0.72
CA ASP A 167 2.18 -0.47 -0.38
C ASP A 167 1.12 -1.13 -1.27
N SER A 168 1.33 -2.40 -1.67
CA SER A 168 0.38 -3.13 -2.50
C SER A 168 -0.94 -3.42 -1.79
N ILE A 169 -0.93 -3.66 -0.46
CA ILE A 169 -2.15 -3.84 0.34
C ILE A 169 -2.92 -2.52 0.41
N ALA A 170 -2.23 -1.42 0.66
CA ALA A 170 -2.85 -0.09 0.65
C ALA A 170 -3.48 0.20 -0.72
N LEU A 171 -2.73 0.06 -1.81
CA LEU A 171 -3.18 0.35 -3.18
C LEU A 171 -4.36 -0.51 -3.64
N ARG A 172 -4.55 -1.71 -3.06
CA ARG A 172 -5.72 -2.56 -3.35
C ARG A 172 -7.05 -1.83 -3.13
N ARG A 173 -7.10 -0.88 -2.18
CA ARG A 173 -8.30 -0.08 -1.88
C ARG A 173 -8.72 0.85 -3.02
N LEU A 174 -7.79 1.18 -3.92
CA LEU A 174 -8.08 1.99 -5.11
C LEU A 174 -8.61 1.14 -6.27
N MET A 175 -8.55 -0.19 -6.16
CA MET A 175 -9.05 -1.05 -7.22
C MET A 175 -10.58 -1.11 -7.17
N PRO A 176 -11.26 -0.98 -8.32
CA PRO A 176 -12.71 -1.07 -8.37
C PRO A 176 -13.21 -2.44 -7.90
N CYS A 177 -14.27 -2.45 -7.07
CA CYS A 177 -14.87 -3.70 -6.60
C CYS A 177 -15.63 -4.49 -7.70
N GLN A 178 -15.82 -3.90 -8.89
CA GLN A 178 -16.63 -4.45 -9.97
C GLN A 178 -15.84 -4.70 -11.25
N THR A 179 -14.58 -5.04 -11.16
CA THR A 179 -13.86 -5.56 -12.33
C THR A 179 -14.38 -6.96 -12.64
N THR A 180 -14.80 -7.18 -13.88
CA THR A 180 -15.28 -8.50 -14.36
C THR A 180 -14.16 -9.54 -14.47
N GLY A 181 -12.98 -9.26 -13.93
CA GLY A 181 -11.78 -10.08 -13.96
C GLY A 181 -10.72 -9.58 -12.99
N GLN A 182 -9.56 -10.20 -13.03
CA GLN A 182 -8.40 -9.76 -12.24
C GLN A 182 -7.78 -8.53 -12.89
N ALA A 183 -7.73 -7.40 -12.17
CA ALA A 183 -7.04 -6.21 -12.64
C ALA A 183 -5.70 -6.03 -11.92
N ALA A 184 -4.67 -5.58 -12.66
CA ALA A 184 -3.41 -5.13 -12.11
C ALA A 184 -3.35 -3.60 -12.07
N LEU A 185 -2.49 -3.04 -11.23
CA LEU A 185 -2.23 -1.60 -11.15
C LEU A 185 -0.78 -1.34 -11.57
N LEU A 186 -0.60 -0.59 -12.65
CA LEU A 186 0.70 -0.05 -13.04
C LEU A 186 0.86 1.36 -12.50
N ARG A 187 1.80 1.54 -11.60
CA ARG A 187 2.17 2.83 -11.06
C ARG A 187 3.44 3.34 -11.75
N ILE A 188 3.34 4.51 -12.39
CA ILE A 188 4.44 5.15 -13.12
C ILE A 188 4.96 6.32 -12.29
N GLU A 189 6.23 6.27 -11.92
CA GLU A 189 6.91 7.28 -11.10
C GLU A 189 8.22 7.72 -11.78
N PRO A 190 8.76 8.91 -11.46
CA PRO A 190 10.03 9.37 -12.02
C PRO A 190 11.21 8.43 -11.75
N GLY A 191 11.19 7.73 -10.61
CA GLY A 191 12.22 6.78 -10.19
C GLY A 191 12.08 5.37 -10.77
N GLY A 192 11.02 5.10 -11.51
CA GLY A 192 10.70 3.78 -12.08
C GLY A 192 9.22 3.47 -11.99
N SER A 193 8.82 2.38 -12.59
CA SER A 193 7.43 1.94 -12.54
C SER A 193 7.29 0.70 -11.66
N THR A 194 6.13 0.51 -11.09
CA THR A 194 5.81 -0.67 -10.27
C THR A 194 4.49 -1.26 -10.72
N LEU A 195 4.50 -2.55 -11.01
CA LEU A 195 3.30 -3.32 -11.29
C LEU A 195 2.86 -4.01 -9.99
N HIS A 196 1.61 -3.79 -9.60
CA HIS A 196 0.96 -4.43 -8.48
C HIS A 196 -0.14 -5.36 -8.98
N GLY A 197 -0.20 -6.56 -8.41
CA GLY A 197 -1.25 -7.54 -8.63
C GLY A 197 -1.65 -8.19 -7.31
N TRP A 198 -2.75 -8.95 -7.33
CA TRP A 198 -3.25 -9.63 -6.12
C TRP A 198 -3.72 -11.02 -6.47
N LEU A 199 -2.93 -12.03 -6.08
CA LEU A 199 -3.29 -13.43 -6.31
C LEU A 199 -4.47 -13.81 -5.40
N GLY A 200 -5.53 -14.35 -5.99
CA GLY A 200 -6.76 -14.66 -5.27
C GLY A 200 -7.38 -13.42 -4.60
N ASP A 201 -7.14 -12.25 -5.16
CA ASP A 201 -7.62 -10.93 -4.69
C ASP A 201 -7.03 -10.47 -3.34
N THR A 202 -6.09 -11.21 -2.78
CA THR A 202 -5.58 -10.99 -1.41
C THR A 202 -4.07 -10.95 -1.32
N LEU A 203 -3.34 -11.96 -1.85
CA LEU A 203 -1.90 -12.02 -1.73
C LEU A 203 -1.24 -11.01 -2.69
N PRO A 204 -0.55 -9.97 -2.17
CA PRO A 204 0.06 -8.97 -3.02
C PRO A 204 1.24 -9.53 -3.80
N LEU A 205 1.25 -9.22 -5.10
CA LEU A 205 2.36 -9.45 -6.01
C LEU A 205 2.87 -8.09 -6.47
N ARG A 206 4.19 -7.92 -6.50
CA ARG A 206 4.81 -6.67 -6.92
C ARG A 206 6.01 -6.91 -7.80
N ARG A 207 6.11 -6.13 -8.86
CA ARG A 207 7.28 -6.12 -9.72
C ARG A 207 7.75 -4.70 -9.99
N GLU A 208 9.01 -4.43 -9.72
CA GLU A 208 9.67 -3.17 -10.08
C GLU A 208 10.14 -3.23 -11.53
N LEU A 209 9.96 -2.12 -12.22
CA LEU A 209 10.32 -1.92 -13.62
C LEU A 209 11.28 -0.75 -13.69
N LEU A 210 12.43 -0.96 -14.30
CA LEU A 210 13.46 0.06 -14.41
C LEU A 210 12.97 1.31 -15.14
N PRO A 211 13.50 2.51 -14.82
CA PRO A 211 13.18 3.73 -15.53
C PRO A 211 13.45 3.57 -17.04
N GLY A 212 12.50 3.99 -17.87
CA GLY A 212 12.60 3.92 -19.33
C GLY A 212 12.38 2.52 -19.94
N ALA A 213 12.33 1.46 -19.15
CA ALA A 213 11.86 0.17 -19.59
C ALA A 213 10.32 0.16 -19.56
N LEU A 214 9.69 0.32 -20.70
CA LEU A 214 8.33 -0.16 -20.83
C LEU A 214 8.39 -1.67 -20.65
N PRO A 215 7.63 -2.22 -19.72
CA PRO A 215 7.79 -3.60 -19.36
C PRO A 215 7.49 -4.51 -20.55
N ASP A 216 8.49 -5.26 -20.98
CA ASP A 216 8.20 -6.59 -21.46
C ASP A 216 7.74 -7.33 -20.20
N LEU A 217 6.43 -7.35 -19.95
CA LEU A 217 5.86 -8.20 -18.90
C LEU A 217 6.09 -9.64 -19.35
N PRO A 218 7.01 -10.39 -18.72
CA PRO A 218 7.04 -11.80 -18.95
C PRO A 218 5.69 -12.37 -18.51
N GLY A 219 5.09 -13.25 -19.30
CA GLY A 219 3.84 -13.92 -18.96
C GLY A 219 3.86 -14.68 -17.63
N ASP A 220 5.04 -14.81 -17.02
CA ASP A 220 5.28 -15.47 -15.73
C ASP A 220 5.12 -14.58 -14.50
N VAL A 221 4.94 -13.25 -14.66
CA VAL A 221 4.67 -12.37 -13.49
C VAL A 221 3.39 -12.77 -12.77
N PHE A 222 2.47 -13.38 -13.50
CA PHE A 222 1.22 -13.92 -12.98
C PHE A 222 1.16 -15.45 -13.12
N ALA A 223 2.31 -16.12 -13.22
CA ALA A 223 2.43 -17.55 -13.56
C ALA A 223 1.76 -18.54 -12.59
N ALA A 224 1.26 -18.07 -11.46
CA ALA A 224 0.51 -18.91 -10.50
C ALA A 224 -1.00 -18.95 -10.76
N GLY A 225 -1.49 -18.43 -11.89
CA GLY A 225 -2.91 -18.37 -12.20
C GLY A 225 -3.19 -17.67 -13.53
N ALA A 226 -4.45 -17.41 -13.85
CA ALA A 226 -4.81 -16.56 -14.95
C ALA A 226 -4.20 -15.16 -14.72
N GLY A 227 -3.48 -14.63 -15.71
CA GLY A 227 -2.96 -13.26 -15.66
C GLY A 227 -4.09 -12.24 -15.53
N PRO A 228 -3.78 -10.94 -15.29
CA PRO A 228 -4.81 -9.93 -15.23
C PRO A 228 -5.49 -9.77 -16.58
N ASP A 229 -6.78 -9.45 -16.55
CA ASP A 229 -7.56 -9.16 -17.75
C ASP A 229 -7.38 -7.71 -18.22
N GLU A 230 -6.95 -6.84 -17.32
CA GLU A 230 -6.69 -5.43 -17.61
C GLU A 230 -5.62 -4.84 -16.67
N VAL A 231 -5.04 -3.73 -17.10
CA VAL A 231 -4.10 -2.94 -16.31
C VAL A 231 -4.65 -1.53 -16.09
N LEU A 232 -4.88 -1.18 -14.84
CA LEU A 232 -5.17 0.20 -14.47
C LEU A 232 -3.86 0.96 -14.30
N VAL A 233 -3.79 2.16 -14.87
CA VAL A 233 -2.56 2.95 -14.90
C VAL A 233 -2.74 4.20 -14.05
N VAL A 234 -1.78 4.44 -13.17
CA VAL A 234 -1.68 5.65 -12.36
C VAL A 234 -0.25 6.19 -12.43
N GLY A 235 -0.07 7.49 -12.58
CA GLY A 235 1.26 8.06 -12.78
C GLY A 235 1.40 9.49 -12.33
N ALA A 236 2.65 9.95 -12.19
CA ALA A 236 2.96 11.34 -11.91
C ALA A 236 2.67 12.21 -13.14
N PRO A 237 2.23 13.48 -12.98
CA PRO A 237 2.15 14.44 -14.06
C PRO A 237 3.53 14.58 -14.73
N GLY A 238 3.58 14.41 -16.05
CA GLY A 238 4.83 14.46 -16.82
C GLY A 238 5.59 13.13 -16.96
N ALA A 239 5.40 12.15 -16.07
CA ALA A 239 5.90 10.77 -16.29
C ALA A 239 5.01 10.01 -17.27
N GLY A 240 3.83 10.51 -17.55
CA GLY A 240 2.74 9.81 -18.19
C GLY A 240 2.37 10.27 -19.59
N GLN A 241 3.29 10.68 -20.42
CA GLN A 241 3.03 10.64 -21.87
C GLN A 241 3.38 9.28 -22.47
N CYS A 242 3.34 8.20 -21.68
CA CYS A 242 3.26 6.90 -22.30
C CYS A 242 1.82 6.73 -22.80
N PRO A 243 1.57 6.79 -24.11
CA PRO A 243 0.22 6.65 -24.63
C PRO A 243 -0.33 5.31 -24.14
N LEU A 244 -1.50 5.32 -23.49
CA LEU A 244 -2.13 4.08 -22.98
C LEU A 244 -2.26 3.02 -24.08
N GLY A 245 -2.46 3.46 -25.32
CA GLY A 245 -2.45 2.58 -26.50
C GLY A 245 -1.13 1.83 -26.71
N LEU A 246 0.00 2.52 -26.55
CA LEU A 246 1.32 1.87 -26.63
C LEU A 246 1.56 0.90 -25.48
N LEU A 247 1.10 1.24 -24.26
CA LEU A 247 1.12 0.31 -23.13
C LEU A 247 0.27 -0.92 -23.42
N SER A 248 -0.96 -0.73 -23.89
CA SER A 248 -1.85 -1.84 -24.25
C SER A 248 -1.25 -2.75 -25.30
N GLU A 249 -0.65 -2.18 -26.34
CA GLU A 249 0.01 -2.95 -27.39
C GLU A 249 1.20 -3.77 -26.85
N ARG A 250 2.04 -3.15 -26.03
CA ARG A 250 3.23 -3.83 -25.46
C ARG A 250 2.89 -4.88 -24.41
N LEU A 251 1.90 -4.62 -23.57
CA LEU A 251 1.47 -5.54 -22.54
C LEU A 251 0.55 -6.65 -23.07
N GLY A 252 0.00 -6.48 -24.26
CA GLY A 252 -1.01 -7.38 -24.81
C GLY A 252 -2.31 -7.37 -23.99
N LEU A 253 -2.54 -6.34 -23.17
CA LEU A 253 -3.66 -6.20 -22.24
C LEU A 253 -4.30 -4.81 -22.36
N PRO A 254 -5.61 -4.68 -22.16
CA PRO A 254 -6.26 -3.37 -22.08
C PRO A 254 -5.66 -2.54 -20.94
N CYS A 255 -5.16 -1.33 -21.27
CA CYS A 255 -4.66 -0.37 -20.29
C CYS A 255 -5.62 0.81 -20.18
N ARG A 256 -6.05 1.13 -18.97
CA ARG A 256 -6.97 2.25 -18.70
C ARG A 256 -6.46 3.10 -17.54
N PRO A 257 -6.81 4.40 -17.48
CA PRO A 257 -6.49 5.21 -16.30
C PRO A 257 -7.21 4.65 -15.08
N LEU A 258 -6.58 4.77 -13.91
CA LEU A 258 -7.23 4.47 -12.64
C LEU A 258 -8.44 5.41 -12.48
N PRO A 259 -9.67 4.88 -12.30
CA PRO A 259 -10.85 5.69 -12.12
C PRO A 259 -10.88 6.39 -10.75
N THR A 260 -11.74 7.39 -10.60
CA THR A 260 -12.07 7.94 -9.29
C THR A 260 -12.71 6.87 -8.41
N VAL A 261 -12.15 6.62 -7.25
CA VAL A 261 -12.61 5.56 -6.33
C VAL A 261 -13.22 6.18 -5.08
N ALA A 262 -14.46 5.82 -4.79
CA ALA A 262 -15.20 6.25 -3.60
C ALA A 262 -15.18 7.78 -3.34
N GLY A 263 -15.04 8.59 -4.40
CA GLY A 263 -15.00 10.05 -4.35
C GLY A 263 -13.61 10.65 -4.23
N VAL A 264 -12.55 9.82 -4.20
CA VAL A 264 -11.16 10.30 -4.24
C VAL A 264 -10.73 10.40 -5.70
N ASP A 265 -10.34 11.61 -6.10
CA ASP A 265 -9.76 11.85 -7.42
C ASP A 265 -8.27 11.48 -7.41
N CYS A 266 -7.93 10.45 -8.18
CA CYS A 266 -6.57 9.98 -8.38
C CYS A 266 -5.95 10.50 -9.68
N SER A 267 -6.48 11.57 -10.27
CA SER A 267 -5.94 12.16 -11.52
C SER A 267 -4.49 12.64 -11.36
N ASP A 268 -4.12 13.16 -10.17
CA ASP A 268 -2.71 13.26 -9.77
C ASP A 268 -2.24 11.92 -9.21
N GLY A 269 -1.78 11.05 -10.09
CA GLY A 269 -1.35 9.70 -9.74
C GLY A 269 -0.23 9.64 -8.69
N ARG A 270 0.48 10.74 -8.45
CA ARG A 270 1.48 10.81 -7.38
C ARG A 270 0.87 10.59 -6.00
N MET A 271 -0.36 11.05 -5.80
CA MET A 271 -1.03 10.99 -4.50
C MET A 271 -1.72 9.65 -4.23
N ALA A 272 -1.75 8.74 -5.19
CA ALA A 272 -2.52 7.49 -5.10
C ALA A 272 -2.22 6.68 -3.83
N LEU A 273 -0.94 6.49 -3.49
CA LEU A 273 -0.55 5.73 -2.30
C LEU A 273 -0.89 6.48 -1.01
N ALA A 274 -0.65 7.78 -0.94
CA ALA A 274 -1.02 8.57 0.24
C ALA A 274 -2.54 8.57 0.48
N PHE A 275 -3.35 8.67 -0.57
CA PHE A 275 -4.81 8.55 -0.47
C PHE A 275 -5.23 7.16 -0.01
N SER A 276 -4.64 6.10 -0.56
CA SER A 276 -5.01 4.72 -0.18
C SER A 276 -4.66 4.40 1.27
N LEU A 277 -3.55 4.91 1.79
CA LEU A 277 -3.18 4.83 3.21
C LEU A 277 -4.21 5.57 4.08
N ALA A 278 -4.57 6.79 3.70
CA ALA A 278 -5.60 7.55 4.41
C ALA A 278 -6.96 6.83 4.39
N MET A 279 -7.33 6.14 3.30
CA MET A 279 -8.56 5.34 3.24
C MET A 279 -8.57 4.18 4.23
N GLY A 280 -7.45 3.52 4.44
CA GLY A 280 -7.33 2.35 5.31
C GLY A 280 -7.47 2.64 6.80
N SER A 281 -7.24 3.87 7.21
CA SER A 281 -7.24 4.28 8.61
C SER A 281 -8.61 4.79 9.12
N VAL A 282 -9.64 4.73 8.30
CA VAL A 282 -11.00 5.12 8.68
C VAL A 282 -11.78 3.88 9.08
N HIS A 283 -11.82 3.60 10.36
CA HIS A 283 -12.61 2.51 10.97
C HIS A 283 -13.98 2.98 11.40
#